data_c767a54bb5b8ef7f3cfbcbada5a79008
#
_entry.id   c767a54bb5b8ef7f3cfbcbada5a79008
#
_cell.length_a   1.000
_cell.length_b   1.000
_cell.length_c   1.000
_cell.angle_alpha   90.00
_cell.angle_beta   90.00
_cell.angle_gamma   90.00
#
_symmetry.space_group_name_H-M   'P 1'
#
loop_
_entity.id
_entity.type
_entity.pdbx_description
1 polymer ?
#
loop_
_entity_poly.entity_id
_entity_poly.type
_entity_poly.pdbx_seq_one_letter_code
_entity_poly.pdbx_strand_id
1 'polypeptide(L)'
;MRNVTLVLSDGTKFHGKSFGYEKPVAGEVVFNTAMMGYPESLTDPSYAGQLMVLTFPLVGNYGVPPFSFEPNGLPTFMESDRIYASAIIVADYSEQYSHWNAKESLAEWLKREHVPGITGIDTRELTKVLREAGVMMGKILFDDEPDNIPEANYEGVNFVDLVSCKDIIKYNEGAGKRVVLVDCGVKANIIRCLINRGVEVVRVPWNYCLLYTSPSPRDSA
;
A
#
# COMPACT_ATOMS: atom_id res chain seq x y z
N MET A 1 -19.14 1.26 15.21
CA MET A 1 -17.69 1.54 15.23
C MET A 1 -17.17 1.33 16.64
N ARG A 2 -16.21 0.43 16.84
CA ARG A 2 -15.56 0.15 18.13
C ARG A 2 -14.50 1.23 18.42
N ASN A 3 -14.26 1.47 19.70
CA ASN A 3 -13.17 2.36 20.10
C ASN A 3 -11.82 1.65 19.92
N VAL A 4 -10.86 2.38 19.41
CA VAL A 4 -9.50 1.91 19.18
C VAL A 4 -8.50 2.97 19.60
N THR A 5 -7.33 2.51 20.01
CA THR A 5 -6.20 3.36 20.38
C THR A 5 -5.00 3.02 19.52
N LEU A 6 -4.44 4.02 18.84
CA LEU A 6 -3.10 3.93 18.27
C LEU A 6 -2.10 4.23 19.39
N VAL A 7 -1.22 3.28 19.68
CA VAL A 7 -0.12 3.42 20.65
C VAL A 7 1.20 3.43 19.90
N LEU A 8 1.94 4.52 20.01
CA LEU A 8 3.28 4.64 19.41
C LEU A 8 4.34 4.04 20.32
N SER A 9 5.51 3.73 19.77
CA SER A 9 6.61 3.11 20.50
C SER A 9 7.21 3.98 21.61
N ASP A 10 6.97 5.30 21.58
CA ASP A 10 7.32 6.23 22.65
C ASP A 10 6.27 6.30 23.78
N GLY A 11 5.17 5.54 23.66
CA GLY A 11 4.05 5.53 24.59
C GLY A 11 2.96 6.57 24.29
N THR A 12 3.11 7.42 23.30
CA THR A 12 2.09 8.38 22.87
C THR A 12 0.85 7.64 22.36
N LYS A 13 -0.35 8.13 22.74
CA LYS A 13 -1.61 7.49 22.40
C LYS A 13 -2.54 8.45 21.66
N PHE A 14 -3.18 7.92 20.63
CA PHE A 14 -4.23 8.59 19.88
C PHE A 14 -5.49 7.73 19.89
N HIS A 15 -6.61 8.29 20.33
CA HIS A 15 -7.89 7.59 20.43
C HIS A 15 -8.75 7.86 19.20
N GLY A 16 -9.39 6.82 18.69
CA GLY A 16 -10.25 6.91 17.52
C GLY A 16 -11.30 5.80 17.49
N LYS A 17 -11.89 5.60 16.32
CA LYS A 17 -12.91 4.58 16.08
C LYS A 17 -12.56 3.74 14.86
N SER A 18 -12.84 2.45 14.93
CA SER A 18 -12.67 1.53 13.79
C SER A 18 -13.77 1.74 12.75
N PHE A 19 -13.39 1.82 11.46
CA PHE A 19 -14.34 1.78 10.35
C PHE A 19 -14.00 0.69 9.32
N GLY A 20 -12.78 0.12 9.39
CA GLY A 20 -12.31 -0.97 8.54
C GLY A 20 -12.55 -2.35 9.15
N TYR A 21 -11.64 -3.29 8.87
CA TYR A 21 -11.66 -4.61 9.48
C TYR A 21 -11.22 -4.56 10.94
N GLU A 22 -11.93 -5.25 11.81
CA GLU A 22 -11.69 -5.22 13.25
C GLU A 22 -10.63 -6.26 13.65
N LYS A 23 -9.36 -5.88 13.54
CA LYS A 23 -8.21 -6.69 13.92
C LYS A 23 -7.11 -5.78 14.48
N PRO A 24 -6.53 -6.12 15.65
CA PRO A 24 -5.34 -5.41 16.12
C PRO A 24 -4.16 -5.66 15.19
N VAL A 25 -3.34 -4.64 14.96
CA VAL A 25 -2.20 -4.68 14.05
C VAL A 25 -1.07 -3.80 14.56
N ALA A 26 0.18 -4.23 14.31
CA ALA A 26 1.38 -3.45 14.57
C ALA A 26 2.14 -3.21 13.28
N GLY A 27 2.84 -2.07 13.19
CA GLY A 27 3.62 -1.70 12.02
C GLY A 27 4.36 -0.37 12.20
N GLU A 28 5.19 -0.03 11.23
CA GLU A 28 5.77 1.29 11.13
C GLU A 28 4.68 2.31 10.77
N VAL A 29 4.59 3.39 11.53
CA VAL A 29 3.60 4.45 11.27
C VAL A 29 4.21 5.47 10.33
N VAL A 30 3.63 5.62 9.15
CA VAL A 30 4.08 6.55 8.13
C VAL A 30 2.95 7.47 7.69
N PHE A 31 3.26 8.68 7.22
CA PHE A 31 2.24 9.60 6.75
C PHE A 31 2.36 9.88 5.24
N ASN A 32 1.21 10.09 4.63
CA ASN A 32 1.06 10.48 3.23
C ASN A 32 0.30 11.81 3.16
N THR A 33 0.84 12.77 2.42
CA THR A 33 0.28 14.12 2.27
C THR A 33 -0.58 14.31 1.02
N ALA A 34 -0.81 13.24 0.25
CA ALA A 34 -1.66 13.30 -0.94
C ALA A 34 -3.10 13.65 -0.56
N MET A 35 -3.71 14.57 -1.31
CA MET A 35 -5.11 14.95 -1.12
C MET A 35 -6.10 13.96 -1.75
N MET A 36 -5.66 13.18 -2.72
CA MET A 36 -6.44 12.23 -3.50
C MET A 36 -5.63 10.96 -3.73
N GLY A 37 -6.28 9.90 -4.23
CA GLY A 37 -5.59 8.68 -4.62
C GLY A 37 -5.35 7.73 -3.44
N TYR A 38 -6.26 7.67 -2.46
CA TYR A 38 -6.11 6.68 -1.39
C TYR A 38 -6.23 5.22 -1.88
N PRO A 39 -7.00 4.87 -2.93
CA PRO A 39 -6.98 3.52 -3.46
C PRO A 39 -5.62 3.14 -4.06
N GLU A 40 -5.01 4.07 -4.81
CA GLU A 40 -3.69 3.90 -5.38
C GLU A 40 -2.63 3.81 -4.28
N SER A 41 -2.72 4.66 -3.26
CA SER A 41 -1.78 4.65 -2.12
C SER A 41 -1.89 3.35 -1.31
N LEU A 42 -3.10 2.86 -1.04
CA LEU A 42 -3.31 1.60 -0.30
C LEU A 42 -2.78 0.38 -1.05
N THR A 43 -2.86 0.40 -2.38
CA THR A 43 -2.36 -0.69 -3.24
C THR A 43 -0.90 -0.52 -3.68
N ASP A 44 -0.23 0.54 -3.25
CA ASP A 44 1.20 0.75 -3.51
C ASP A 44 2.04 -0.23 -2.68
N PRO A 45 2.84 -1.10 -3.32
CA PRO A 45 3.70 -2.05 -2.62
C PRO A 45 4.70 -1.42 -1.65
N SER A 46 5.01 -0.12 -1.81
CA SER A 46 5.90 0.62 -0.91
C SER A 46 5.40 0.69 0.53
N TYR A 47 4.08 0.54 0.74
CA TYR A 47 3.48 0.57 2.08
C TYR A 47 3.34 -0.81 2.74
N ALA A 48 3.99 -1.84 2.20
CA ALA A 48 3.97 -3.17 2.80
C ALA A 48 4.50 -3.16 4.24
N GLY A 49 3.68 -3.64 5.19
CA GLY A 49 4.01 -3.64 6.61
C GLY A 49 3.74 -2.32 7.35
N GLN A 50 3.32 -1.24 6.67
CA GLN A 50 3.18 0.08 7.27
C GLN A 50 1.72 0.42 7.64
N LEU A 51 1.56 1.19 8.72
CA LEU A 51 0.32 1.82 9.15
C LEU A 51 0.27 3.22 8.52
N MET A 52 -0.57 3.41 7.51
CA MET A 52 -0.56 4.61 6.69
C MET A 52 -1.49 5.69 7.23
N VAL A 53 -0.93 6.83 7.60
CA VAL A 53 -1.67 8.02 8.03
C VAL A 53 -1.92 8.93 6.82
N LEU A 54 -3.17 9.24 6.54
CA LEU A 54 -3.52 10.25 5.54
C LEU A 54 -3.73 11.60 6.23
N THR A 55 -2.93 12.60 5.82
CA THR A 55 -2.99 13.94 6.43
C THR A 55 -4.14 14.77 5.90
N PHE A 56 -4.71 14.42 4.73
CA PHE A 56 -5.90 15.07 4.23
C PHE A 56 -7.10 14.78 5.15
N PRO A 57 -7.85 15.80 5.59
CA PRO A 57 -8.79 15.64 6.69
C PRO A 57 -9.96 14.72 6.37
N LEU A 58 -10.52 14.73 5.15
CA LEU A 58 -11.68 13.93 4.79
C LEU A 58 -11.33 12.83 3.80
N VAL A 59 -11.55 11.57 4.16
CA VAL A 59 -11.25 10.39 3.34
C VAL A 59 -12.50 9.54 3.17
N GLY A 60 -12.63 8.86 2.04
CA GLY A 60 -13.77 7.99 1.72
C GLY A 60 -14.85 8.66 0.86
N ASN A 61 -14.84 9.98 0.74
CA ASN A 61 -15.89 10.77 0.09
C ASN A 61 -16.09 10.48 -1.41
N TYR A 62 -15.14 9.90 -2.10
CA TYR A 62 -15.31 9.47 -3.50
C TYR A 62 -15.38 7.95 -3.70
N GLY A 63 -15.37 7.17 -2.61
CA GLY A 63 -15.49 5.71 -2.67
C GLY A 63 -14.27 5.02 -3.28
N VAL A 64 -14.46 3.79 -3.70
CA VAL A 64 -13.43 2.94 -4.31
C VAL A 64 -13.89 2.52 -5.70
N PRO A 65 -13.07 2.67 -6.75
CA PRO A 65 -13.39 2.22 -8.08
C PRO A 65 -13.44 0.68 -8.15
N PRO A 66 -14.09 0.11 -9.19
CA PRO A 66 -14.13 -1.32 -9.37
C PRO A 66 -12.72 -1.88 -9.56
N PHE A 67 -12.44 -3.02 -8.93
CA PHE A 67 -11.21 -3.75 -9.18
C PHE A 67 -11.33 -4.43 -10.54
N SER A 68 -10.62 -3.91 -11.52
CA SER A 68 -10.65 -4.38 -12.92
C SER A 68 -9.24 -4.37 -13.50
N PHE A 69 -9.06 -5.17 -14.56
CA PHE A 69 -7.78 -5.27 -15.27
C PHE A 69 -7.91 -4.76 -16.70
N GLU A 70 -6.88 -4.13 -17.18
CA GLU A 70 -6.67 -3.80 -18.59
C GLU A 70 -6.42 -5.09 -19.41
N PRO A 71 -6.59 -5.07 -20.74
CA PRO A 71 -6.29 -6.22 -21.60
C PRO A 71 -4.86 -6.75 -21.47
N ASN A 72 -3.92 -5.90 -21.04
CA ASN A 72 -2.52 -6.26 -20.79
C ASN A 72 -2.30 -6.90 -19.39
N GLY A 73 -3.35 -7.07 -18.58
CA GLY A 73 -3.29 -7.66 -17.23
C GLY A 73 -2.90 -6.70 -16.12
N LEU A 74 -2.72 -5.40 -16.39
CA LEU A 74 -2.49 -4.40 -15.35
C LEU A 74 -3.80 -3.98 -14.68
N PRO A 75 -3.78 -3.70 -13.36
CA PRO A 75 -4.94 -3.11 -12.69
C PRO A 75 -5.29 -1.75 -13.30
N THR A 76 -6.57 -1.50 -13.56
CA THR A 76 -6.99 -0.26 -14.25
C THR A 76 -6.82 0.99 -13.38
N PHE A 77 -7.20 0.90 -12.10
CA PHE A 77 -7.28 2.04 -11.17
C PHE A 77 -6.39 1.92 -9.95
N MET A 78 -5.69 0.80 -9.80
CA MET A 78 -4.85 0.48 -8.64
C MET A 78 -3.39 0.37 -9.06
N GLU A 79 -2.49 0.41 -8.08
CA GLU A 79 -1.05 0.25 -8.32
C GLU A 79 -0.58 -1.21 -8.22
N SER A 80 -1.44 -2.09 -7.69
CA SER A 80 -1.21 -3.54 -7.64
C SER A 80 -2.52 -4.32 -7.50
N ASP A 81 -2.42 -5.62 -7.32
CA ASP A 81 -3.52 -6.59 -7.24
C ASP A 81 -4.22 -6.66 -5.87
N ARG A 82 -3.69 -5.96 -4.85
CA ARG A 82 -4.20 -6.00 -3.46
C ARG A 82 -3.79 -4.77 -2.66
N ILE A 83 -4.37 -4.61 -1.46
CA ILE A 83 -3.89 -3.64 -0.47
C ILE A 83 -2.59 -4.15 0.16
N TYR A 84 -1.57 -3.31 0.18
CA TYR A 84 -0.28 -3.58 0.83
C TYR A 84 -0.14 -2.88 2.19
N ALA A 85 -0.77 -1.73 2.37
CA ALA A 85 -0.79 -1.05 3.67
C ALA A 85 -1.42 -1.96 4.73
N SER A 86 -0.79 -2.06 5.91
CA SER A 86 -1.28 -2.89 7.02
C SER A 86 -2.49 -2.28 7.72
N ALA A 87 -2.65 -0.96 7.65
CA ALA A 87 -3.82 -0.22 8.12
C ALA A 87 -3.87 1.18 7.50
N ILE A 88 -5.03 1.84 7.60
CA ILE A 88 -5.21 3.25 7.26
C ILE A 88 -5.71 4.03 8.48
N ILE A 89 -5.13 5.21 8.69
CA ILE A 89 -5.44 6.13 9.79
C ILE A 89 -5.83 7.47 9.19
N VAL A 90 -7.03 7.95 9.54
CA VAL A 90 -7.59 9.20 8.98
C VAL A 90 -8.19 10.09 10.08
N ALA A 91 -8.28 11.39 9.81
CA ALA A 91 -8.98 12.30 10.70
C ALA A 91 -10.49 12.07 10.62
N ASP A 92 -11.07 12.25 9.45
CA ASP A 92 -12.50 12.07 9.22
C ASP A 92 -12.73 11.05 8.10
N TYR A 93 -13.61 10.08 8.35
CA TYR A 93 -14.08 9.11 7.38
C TYR A 93 -15.50 9.44 6.94
N SER A 94 -15.71 9.57 5.62
CA SER A 94 -17.03 9.71 5.04
C SER A 94 -17.64 8.34 4.72
N GLU A 95 -18.75 8.01 5.36
CA GLU A 95 -19.52 6.78 5.05
C GLU A 95 -20.22 6.88 3.70
N GLN A 96 -20.59 8.12 3.30
CA GLN A 96 -21.23 8.37 2.02
C GLN A 96 -20.18 8.77 1.00
N TYR A 97 -20.28 8.18 -0.16
CA TYR A 97 -19.40 8.50 -1.28
C TYR A 97 -20.21 8.92 -2.50
N SER A 98 -19.62 9.80 -3.31
CA SER A 98 -20.23 10.33 -4.53
C SER A 98 -19.17 10.53 -5.59
N HIS A 99 -18.97 9.52 -6.43
CA HIS A 99 -18.10 9.62 -7.60
C HIS A 99 -18.64 8.69 -8.69
N TRP A 100 -18.60 9.13 -9.94
CA TRP A 100 -19.16 8.37 -11.07
C TRP A 100 -18.55 6.96 -11.22
N ASN A 101 -17.33 6.77 -10.79
CA ASN A 101 -16.58 5.51 -10.90
C ASN A 101 -16.58 4.70 -9.58
N ALA A 102 -17.27 5.15 -8.55
CA ALA A 102 -17.29 4.44 -7.27
C ALA A 102 -18.17 3.19 -7.36
N LYS A 103 -17.62 2.06 -6.89
CA LYS A 103 -18.33 0.78 -6.82
C LYS A 103 -18.76 0.43 -5.39
N GLU A 104 -17.94 0.79 -4.42
CA GLU A 104 -18.10 0.46 -3.01
C GLU A 104 -17.52 1.56 -2.11
N SER A 105 -17.88 1.55 -0.83
CA SER A 105 -17.27 2.43 0.17
C SER A 105 -15.86 1.95 0.53
N LEU A 106 -15.03 2.88 1.04
CA LEU A 106 -13.70 2.52 1.56
C LEU A 106 -13.81 1.49 2.69
N ALA A 107 -14.81 1.62 3.59
CA ALA A 107 -15.00 0.69 4.69
C ALA A 107 -15.32 -0.74 4.23
N GLU A 108 -16.19 -0.90 3.21
CA GLU A 108 -16.52 -2.20 2.63
C GLU A 108 -15.29 -2.86 2.01
N TRP A 109 -14.51 -2.09 1.25
CA TRP A 109 -13.28 -2.58 0.65
C TRP A 109 -12.26 -3.02 1.71
N LEU A 110 -11.98 -2.18 2.72
CA LEU A 110 -11.06 -2.51 3.80
C LEU A 110 -11.49 -3.77 4.58
N LYS A 111 -12.80 -3.93 4.85
CA LYS A 111 -13.33 -5.12 5.52
C LYS A 111 -13.15 -6.38 4.69
N ARG A 112 -13.39 -6.30 3.39
CA ARG A 112 -13.21 -7.42 2.45
C ARG A 112 -11.73 -7.83 2.36
N GLU A 113 -10.82 -6.86 2.32
CA GLU A 113 -9.37 -7.11 2.25
C GLU A 113 -8.72 -7.36 3.63
N HIS A 114 -9.53 -7.41 4.71
CA HIS A 114 -9.09 -7.62 6.08
C HIS A 114 -8.07 -6.57 6.58
N VAL A 115 -8.24 -5.32 6.18
CA VAL A 115 -7.37 -4.20 6.54
C VAL A 115 -8.06 -3.30 7.56
N PRO A 116 -7.44 -3.03 8.72
CA PRO A 116 -7.95 -2.08 9.70
C PRO A 116 -8.01 -0.64 9.17
N GLY A 117 -9.06 0.08 9.55
CA GLY A 117 -9.21 1.50 9.28
C GLY A 117 -9.63 2.24 10.55
N ILE A 118 -8.97 3.35 10.87
CA ILE A 118 -9.25 4.17 12.04
C ILE A 118 -9.58 5.59 11.63
N THR A 119 -10.63 6.14 12.23
CA THR A 119 -11.05 7.55 12.09
C THR A 119 -11.11 8.25 13.44
N GLY A 120 -11.11 9.58 13.42
CA GLY A 120 -11.17 10.42 14.62
C GLY A 120 -9.79 10.72 15.22
N ILE A 121 -8.72 10.40 14.52
CA ILE A 121 -7.34 10.68 14.96
C ILE A 121 -6.95 12.11 14.56
N ASP A 122 -6.31 12.86 15.48
CA ASP A 122 -5.61 14.09 15.10
C ASP A 122 -4.38 13.75 14.25
N THR A 123 -4.61 13.59 12.93
CA THR A 123 -3.55 13.24 11.98
C THR A 123 -2.53 14.35 11.83
N ARG A 124 -2.88 15.61 12.13
CA ARG A 124 -1.95 16.73 12.11
C ARG A 124 -0.95 16.63 13.25
N GLU A 125 -1.42 16.39 14.47
CA GLU A 125 -0.53 16.20 15.62
C GLU A 125 0.33 14.94 15.47
N LEU A 126 -0.29 13.83 15.05
CA LEU A 126 0.43 12.58 14.75
C LEU A 126 1.55 12.81 13.71
N THR A 127 1.29 13.55 12.66
CA THR A 127 2.30 13.86 11.62
C THR A 127 3.47 14.67 12.17
N LYS A 128 3.24 15.60 13.13
CA LYS A 128 4.34 16.33 13.77
C LYS A 128 5.24 15.40 14.57
N VAL A 129 4.63 14.52 15.39
CA VAL A 129 5.36 13.51 16.16
C VAL A 129 6.22 12.63 15.22
N LEU A 130 5.62 12.10 14.16
CA LEU A 130 6.32 11.24 13.20
C LEU A 130 7.47 11.97 12.49
N ARG A 131 7.26 13.23 12.12
CA ARG A 131 8.30 14.03 11.44
C ARG A 131 9.50 14.33 12.33
N GLU A 132 9.28 14.52 13.63
CA GLU A 132 10.34 14.78 14.59
C GLU A 132 11.10 13.49 14.97
N ALA A 133 10.39 12.37 15.09
CA ALA A 133 10.97 11.09 15.45
C ALA A 133 11.69 10.40 14.26
N GLY A 134 11.27 10.64 13.03
CA GLY A 134 11.73 9.95 11.84
C GLY A 134 11.03 8.60 11.65
N VAL A 135 11.58 7.51 12.20
CA VAL A 135 10.95 6.18 12.19
C VAL A 135 10.22 5.93 13.50
N MET A 136 8.96 5.52 13.43
CA MET A 136 8.14 5.28 14.60
C MET A 136 7.29 4.03 14.41
N MET A 137 7.43 3.05 15.29
CA MET A 137 6.53 1.89 15.34
C MET A 137 5.26 2.24 16.10
N GLY A 138 4.17 1.56 15.78
CA GLY A 138 2.91 1.71 16.48
C GLY A 138 2.06 0.45 16.45
N LYS A 139 1.08 0.42 17.35
CA LYS A 139 0.06 -0.62 17.44
C LYS A 139 -1.32 -0.01 17.41
N ILE A 140 -2.21 -0.65 16.68
CA ILE A 140 -3.63 -0.37 16.72
C ILE A 140 -4.29 -1.42 17.61
N LEU A 141 -4.85 -1.00 18.72
CA LEU A 141 -5.47 -1.85 19.74
C LEU A 141 -6.95 -1.50 19.90
N PHE A 142 -7.78 -2.50 20.17
CA PHE A 142 -9.17 -2.29 20.54
C PHE A 142 -9.26 -2.11 22.05
N ASP A 143 -9.97 -1.07 22.51
CA ASP A 143 -10.01 -0.69 23.95
C ASP A 143 -10.68 -1.76 24.83
N ASP A 144 -11.50 -2.62 24.22
CA ASP A 144 -12.20 -3.74 24.88
C ASP A 144 -11.45 -5.08 24.80
N GLU A 145 -10.24 -5.10 24.24
CA GLU A 145 -9.39 -6.29 24.12
C GLU A 145 -8.04 -6.08 24.83
N PRO A 146 -7.44 -7.15 25.38
CA PRO A 146 -6.09 -7.03 25.96
C PRO A 146 -5.05 -6.75 24.88
N ASP A 147 -4.00 -5.99 25.24
CA ASP A 147 -2.80 -5.84 24.37
C ASP A 147 -2.03 -7.17 24.39
N ASN A 148 -2.28 -7.99 23.39
CA ASN A 148 -1.67 -9.31 23.22
C ASN A 148 -0.89 -9.43 21.90
N ILE A 149 -0.71 -8.32 21.17
CA ILE A 149 0.11 -8.32 19.96
C ILE A 149 1.53 -7.80 20.26
N PRO A 150 2.57 -8.45 19.72
CA PRO A 150 3.94 -7.96 19.85
C PRO A 150 4.10 -6.62 19.11
N GLU A 151 5.12 -5.89 19.45
CA GLU A 151 5.58 -4.78 18.62
C GLU A 151 6.02 -5.30 17.25
N ALA A 152 5.84 -4.47 16.22
CA ALA A 152 6.33 -4.82 14.91
C ALA A 152 7.86 -4.91 14.94
N ASN A 153 8.37 -6.07 14.53
CA ASN A 153 9.80 -6.28 14.34
C ASN A 153 10.04 -6.68 12.88
N TYR A 154 10.83 -5.87 12.19
CA TYR A 154 11.16 -6.08 10.79
C TYR A 154 12.56 -6.69 10.60
N GLU A 155 13.24 -7.06 11.69
CA GLU A 155 14.53 -7.73 11.62
C GLU A 155 14.39 -9.08 10.90
N GLY A 156 15.17 -9.27 9.84
CA GLY A 156 15.11 -10.48 9.01
C GLY A 156 13.91 -10.57 8.04
N VAL A 157 13.00 -9.58 8.03
CA VAL A 157 11.88 -9.55 7.08
C VAL A 157 12.36 -9.07 5.71
N ASN A 158 12.21 -9.90 4.69
CA ASN A 158 12.51 -9.50 3.31
C ASN A 158 11.25 -8.90 2.65
N PHE A 159 11.04 -7.61 2.82
CA PHE A 159 9.91 -6.90 2.20
C PHE A 159 9.94 -6.95 0.67
N VAL A 160 11.12 -6.98 0.06
CA VAL A 160 11.24 -7.06 -1.40
C VAL A 160 10.66 -8.39 -1.91
N ASP A 161 10.91 -9.49 -1.21
CA ASP A 161 10.29 -10.78 -1.56
C ASP A 161 8.78 -10.77 -1.39
N LEU A 162 8.25 -10.07 -0.37
CA LEU A 162 6.80 -9.98 -0.14
C LEU A 162 6.05 -9.23 -1.26
N VAL A 163 6.68 -8.25 -1.89
CA VAL A 163 6.05 -7.37 -2.89
C VAL A 163 6.42 -7.72 -4.34
N SER A 164 7.48 -8.50 -4.55
CA SER A 164 7.94 -8.94 -5.86
C SER A 164 7.00 -9.96 -6.50
N CYS A 165 6.87 -9.92 -7.81
CA CYS A 165 6.24 -11.01 -8.56
C CYS A 165 7.00 -12.33 -8.35
N LYS A 166 6.29 -13.44 -8.49
CA LYS A 166 6.91 -14.78 -8.33
C LYS A 166 7.29 -15.41 -9.66
N ASP A 167 6.66 -14.95 -10.73
CA ASP A 167 6.85 -15.45 -12.09
C ASP A 167 7.28 -14.33 -13.04
N ILE A 168 7.86 -14.71 -14.19
CA ILE A 168 8.17 -13.77 -15.26
C ILE A 168 6.86 -13.36 -15.94
N ILE A 169 6.62 -12.06 -16.01
CA ILE A 169 5.43 -11.50 -16.66
C ILE A 169 5.88 -10.60 -17.80
N LYS A 170 5.28 -10.80 -18.96
CA LYS A 170 5.58 -10.00 -20.16
C LYS A 170 4.42 -9.12 -20.53
N TYR A 171 4.72 -7.89 -20.87
CA TYR A 171 3.76 -6.89 -21.32
C TYR A 171 4.18 -6.33 -22.65
N ASN A 172 3.22 -6.08 -23.55
CA ASN A 172 3.41 -5.48 -24.88
C ASN A 172 4.46 -6.25 -25.73
N GLU A 173 4.33 -7.58 -25.75
CA GLU A 173 5.25 -8.46 -26.47
C GLU A 173 5.35 -8.08 -27.95
N GLY A 174 6.57 -8.13 -28.51
CA GLY A 174 6.84 -7.80 -29.90
C GLY A 174 7.08 -6.32 -30.18
N ALA A 175 7.05 -5.45 -29.16
CA ALA A 175 7.46 -4.05 -29.33
C ALA A 175 8.96 -3.96 -29.66
N GLY A 176 9.33 -2.92 -30.45
CA GLY A 176 10.69 -2.80 -30.96
C GLY A 176 11.81 -2.59 -29.95
N LYS A 177 11.48 -2.13 -28.73
CA LYS A 177 12.40 -1.97 -27.61
C LYS A 177 11.94 -2.83 -26.44
N ARG A 178 12.88 -3.53 -25.81
CA ARG A 178 12.61 -4.38 -24.64
C ARG A 178 13.34 -3.86 -23.41
N VAL A 179 12.65 -3.87 -22.26
CA VAL A 179 13.21 -3.56 -20.95
C VAL A 179 12.97 -4.75 -20.02
N VAL A 180 14.01 -5.18 -19.33
CA VAL A 180 13.89 -6.11 -18.20
C VAL A 180 13.69 -5.27 -16.95
N LEU A 181 12.59 -5.51 -16.23
CA LEU A 181 12.23 -4.81 -15.02
C LEU A 181 12.33 -5.79 -13.86
N VAL A 182 13.34 -5.60 -12.99
CA VAL A 182 13.48 -6.35 -11.76
C VAL A 182 12.47 -5.81 -10.76
N ASP A 183 11.57 -6.69 -10.30
CA ASP A 183 10.46 -6.30 -9.45
C ASP A 183 10.84 -6.26 -7.97
N CYS A 184 11.02 -5.08 -7.45
CA CYS A 184 11.20 -4.80 -6.03
C CYS A 184 9.99 -4.08 -5.42
N GLY A 185 8.78 -4.36 -5.93
CA GLY A 185 7.55 -3.66 -5.56
C GLY A 185 7.19 -2.57 -6.57
N VAL A 186 7.19 -2.91 -7.86
CA VAL A 186 6.88 -1.97 -8.93
C VAL A 186 5.40 -1.61 -8.97
N LYS A 187 5.10 -0.33 -9.10
CA LYS A 187 3.74 0.18 -9.32
C LYS A 187 3.26 -0.11 -10.74
N ALA A 188 1.98 -0.48 -10.88
CA ALA A 188 1.37 -0.72 -12.18
C ALA A 188 1.52 0.47 -13.13
N ASN A 189 1.47 1.70 -12.60
CA ASN A 189 1.62 2.90 -13.42
C ASN A 189 3.02 3.04 -14.06
N ILE A 190 4.08 2.55 -13.43
CA ILE A 190 5.42 2.54 -14.03
C ILE A 190 5.42 1.64 -15.27
N ILE A 191 4.85 0.45 -15.17
CA ILE A 191 4.74 -0.50 -16.29
C ILE A 191 3.86 0.11 -17.38
N ARG A 192 2.70 0.70 -17.03
CA ARG A 192 1.80 1.39 -17.96
C ARG A 192 2.49 2.50 -18.72
N CYS A 193 3.32 3.30 -18.05
CA CYS A 193 4.10 4.35 -18.68
C CYS A 193 5.11 3.84 -19.70
N LEU A 194 5.72 2.67 -19.48
CA LEU A 194 6.64 2.03 -20.44
C LEU A 194 5.87 1.47 -21.64
N ILE A 195 4.77 0.76 -21.41
CA ILE A 195 3.91 0.20 -22.45
C ILE A 195 3.40 1.32 -23.39
N ASN A 196 2.91 2.42 -22.82
CA ASN A 196 2.40 3.57 -23.58
C ASN A 196 3.48 4.26 -24.43
N ARG A 197 4.76 4.00 -24.16
CA ARG A 197 5.90 4.45 -24.99
C ARG A 197 6.36 3.41 -26.02
N GLY A 198 5.57 2.35 -26.23
CA GLY A 198 5.88 1.28 -27.18
C GLY A 198 7.04 0.38 -26.76
N VAL A 199 7.23 0.20 -25.45
CA VAL A 199 8.27 -0.68 -24.90
C VAL A 199 7.67 -2.02 -24.51
N GLU A 200 8.33 -3.11 -24.86
CA GLU A 200 8.07 -4.44 -24.28
C GLU A 200 8.72 -4.49 -22.90
N VAL A 201 7.92 -4.85 -21.86
CA VAL A 201 8.41 -4.97 -20.49
C VAL A 201 8.43 -6.44 -20.09
N VAL A 202 9.58 -6.93 -19.68
CA VAL A 202 9.74 -8.27 -19.06
C VAL A 202 9.98 -8.05 -17.57
N ARG A 203 8.89 -8.18 -16.76
CA ARG A 203 8.94 -8.09 -15.30
C ARG A 203 9.42 -9.42 -14.74
N VAL A 204 10.48 -9.38 -13.94
CA VAL A 204 11.11 -10.56 -13.36
C VAL A 204 11.17 -10.44 -11.83
N PRO A 205 11.17 -11.55 -11.07
CA PRO A 205 11.34 -11.53 -9.62
C PRO A 205 12.62 -10.81 -9.19
N TRP A 206 12.62 -10.28 -7.96
CA TRP A 206 13.76 -9.56 -7.39
C TRP A 206 15.07 -10.36 -7.36
N ASN A 207 14.96 -11.69 -7.19
CA ASN A 207 16.09 -12.63 -7.13
C ASN A 207 16.41 -13.29 -8.48
N TYR A 208 15.88 -12.77 -9.59
CA TYR A 208 16.09 -13.30 -10.91
C TYR A 208 17.55 -13.16 -11.36
N CYS A 209 18.13 -14.24 -11.87
CA CYS A 209 19.52 -14.23 -12.35
C CYS A 209 19.62 -13.55 -13.71
N LEU A 210 20.05 -12.28 -13.73
CA LEU A 210 20.21 -11.49 -14.95
C LEU A 210 21.34 -11.97 -15.89
N LEU A 211 22.24 -12.84 -15.40
CA LEU A 211 23.32 -13.40 -16.20
C LEU A 211 22.82 -14.23 -17.39
N TYR A 212 21.60 -14.79 -17.29
CA TYR A 212 20.98 -15.53 -18.40
C TYR A 212 20.25 -14.65 -19.41
N THR A 213 20.07 -13.36 -19.13
CA THR A 213 19.29 -12.44 -19.97
C THR A 213 20.11 -11.32 -20.57
N SER A 214 21.31 -11.06 -20.04
CA SER A 214 22.23 -10.05 -20.54
C SER A 214 23.48 -10.74 -21.08
N PRO A 215 23.85 -10.52 -22.37
CA PRO A 215 25.13 -11.01 -22.86
C PRO A 215 26.24 -10.39 -22.01
N SER A 216 27.06 -11.24 -21.41
CA SER A 216 28.24 -10.80 -20.71
C SER A 216 29.17 -10.06 -21.70
N PRO A 217 29.83 -8.97 -21.29
CA PRO A 217 30.86 -8.36 -22.13
C PRO A 217 31.99 -9.33 -22.53
N ARG A 218 32.07 -10.49 -21.88
CA ARG A 218 33.01 -11.57 -22.23
C ARG A 218 32.49 -12.48 -23.35
N ASP A 219 31.20 -12.46 -23.66
CA ASP A 219 30.60 -13.32 -24.69
C ASP A 219 30.61 -12.65 -26.09
N SER A 220 31.14 -11.42 -26.17
CA SER A 220 31.29 -10.62 -27.40
C SER A 220 32.73 -10.51 -27.89
N ALA A 221 33.62 -11.39 -27.44
CA ALA A 221 35.02 -11.45 -27.92
C ALA A 221 35.22 -12.60 -28.89
#